data_0a155d2b27ec12d2e09f5ab8bdab6b7f
#
_entry.id   0a155d2b27ec12d2e09f5ab8bdab6b7f
#
_cell.length_a   1.000
_cell.length_b   1.000
_cell.length_c   1.000
_cell.angle_alpha   90.00
_cell.angle_beta   90.00
_cell.angle_gamma   90.00
#
_symmetry.space_group_name_H-M   'P 1'
#
loop_
_entity.id
_entity.type
_entity.pdbx_description
1 polymer ?
#
loop_
_entity_poly.entity_id
_entity_poly.type
_entity_poly.pdbx_seq_one_letter_code
_entity_poly.pdbx_strand_id
1 'polypeptide(L)'
;DFSPNELLLIKSVFPKAVFNLFGDVKQCINSKGIRKVEDIPNQMYEEKPKSIDENYRNARQITEYVNSAMDMKMFPVGLDGIQKNVYEIPNIIIETDDRVAIIVGKITNDLKEMLHGYDVNYYEETGKIIRGIFNVIPIAFVKGLEFEKVIVIQHGMQKNEYYVACTRAIKELY
;
A
#
# COMPACT_ATOMS: atom_id res chain seq x y z
N ASP A 1 -4.24 -9.28 6.30
CA ASP A 1 -4.43 -10.30 5.24
C ASP A 1 -4.86 -11.68 5.77
N PHE A 2 -5.61 -11.70 6.86
CA PHE A 2 -6.15 -12.96 7.38
C PHE A 2 -7.12 -13.59 6.38
N SER A 3 -7.08 -14.91 6.29
CA SER A 3 -8.13 -15.70 5.67
C SER A 3 -9.28 -15.94 6.65
N PRO A 4 -10.50 -16.27 6.18
CA PRO A 4 -11.62 -16.65 7.05
C PRO A 4 -11.26 -17.79 8.01
N ASN A 5 -10.50 -18.78 7.54
CA ASN A 5 -10.09 -19.93 8.35
C ASN A 5 -9.12 -19.55 9.48
N GLU A 6 -8.21 -18.62 9.25
CA GLU A 6 -7.30 -18.12 10.30
C GLU A 6 -8.08 -17.39 11.39
N LEU A 7 -9.08 -16.59 11.03
CA LEU A 7 -9.95 -15.95 12.01
C LEU A 7 -10.74 -16.98 12.84
N LEU A 8 -11.30 -18.01 12.20
CA LEU A 8 -11.99 -19.10 12.90
C LEU A 8 -11.04 -19.86 13.83
N LEU A 9 -9.81 -20.11 13.41
CA LEU A 9 -8.79 -20.73 14.26
C LEU A 9 -8.51 -19.86 15.50
N ILE A 10 -8.31 -18.57 15.33
CA ILE A 10 -8.10 -17.63 16.45
C ILE A 10 -9.30 -17.69 17.41
N LYS A 11 -10.53 -17.68 16.89
CA LYS A 11 -11.73 -17.76 17.71
C LYS A 11 -11.83 -19.09 18.46
N SER A 12 -11.40 -20.19 17.85
CA SER A 12 -11.40 -21.51 18.51
C SER A 12 -10.40 -21.61 19.66
N VAL A 13 -9.24 -20.94 19.53
CA VAL A 13 -8.22 -20.87 20.58
C VAL A 13 -8.66 -19.96 21.73
N PHE A 14 -9.40 -18.89 21.41
CA PHE A 14 -9.87 -17.91 22.40
C PHE A 14 -11.41 -17.77 22.39
N PRO A 15 -12.17 -18.82 22.78
CA PRO A 15 -13.61 -18.86 22.58
C PRO A 15 -14.39 -17.80 23.38
N LYS A 16 -13.83 -17.34 24.51
CA LYS A 16 -14.44 -16.34 25.38
C LYS A 16 -13.96 -14.90 25.10
N ALA A 17 -13.02 -14.71 24.17
CA ALA A 17 -12.50 -13.40 23.86
C ALA A 17 -13.51 -12.57 23.04
N VAL A 18 -13.57 -11.29 23.31
CA VAL A 18 -14.21 -10.28 22.46
C VAL A 18 -13.19 -9.81 21.44
N PHE A 19 -13.54 -9.80 20.17
CA PHE A 19 -12.67 -9.38 19.08
C PHE A 19 -13.12 -8.06 18.52
N ASN A 20 -12.20 -7.10 18.42
CA ASN A 20 -12.37 -5.88 17.65
C ASN A 20 -11.53 -6.01 16.38
N LEU A 21 -12.18 -6.04 15.22
CA LEU A 21 -11.53 -6.20 13.93
C LEU A 21 -11.43 -4.85 13.24
N PHE A 22 -10.20 -4.47 12.87
CA PHE A 22 -9.91 -3.29 12.06
C PHE A 22 -9.18 -3.74 10.81
N GLY A 23 -9.56 -3.20 9.66
CA GLY A 23 -8.92 -3.59 8.41
C GLY A 23 -9.47 -2.83 7.21
N ASP A 24 -8.77 -3.00 6.11
CA ASP A 24 -9.17 -2.52 4.79
C ASP A 24 -9.10 -3.69 3.81
N VAL A 25 -10.27 -4.15 3.36
CA VAL A 25 -10.37 -5.28 2.43
C VAL A 25 -9.73 -5.01 1.07
N LYS A 26 -9.57 -3.74 0.68
CA LYS A 26 -8.87 -3.33 -0.54
C LYS A 26 -7.35 -3.49 -0.41
N GLN A 27 -6.81 -3.49 0.81
CA GLN A 27 -5.39 -3.75 1.08
C GLN A 27 -5.05 -5.25 1.14
N CYS A 28 -5.99 -6.12 0.85
CA CYS A 28 -5.73 -7.56 0.80
C CYS A 28 -4.99 -7.94 -0.47
N ILE A 29 -3.68 -8.25 -0.34
CA ILE A 29 -2.82 -8.74 -1.42
C ILE A 29 -2.64 -10.27 -1.38
N ASN A 30 -2.99 -10.92 -0.26
CA ASN A 30 -2.98 -12.38 -0.14
C ASN A 30 -4.15 -12.98 -0.93
N SER A 31 -3.87 -13.98 -1.77
CA SER A 31 -4.90 -14.66 -2.58
C SER A 31 -5.99 -15.36 -1.75
N LYS A 32 -5.67 -15.76 -0.53
CA LYS A 32 -6.58 -16.42 0.42
C LYS A 32 -7.18 -15.46 1.47
N GLY A 33 -6.76 -14.20 1.46
CA GLY A 33 -7.22 -13.22 2.43
C GLY A 33 -8.65 -12.74 2.18
N ILE A 34 -9.21 -12.09 3.19
CA ILE A 34 -10.57 -11.52 3.17
C ILE A 34 -10.58 -10.32 2.22
N ARG A 35 -11.39 -10.38 1.18
CA ARG A 35 -11.53 -9.34 0.13
C ARG A 35 -12.85 -8.60 0.17
N LYS A 36 -13.81 -9.12 0.94
CA LYS A 36 -15.12 -8.51 1.18
C LYS A 36 -15.46 -8.63 2.67
N VAL A 37 -16.22 -7.69 3.17
CA VAL A 37 -16.65 -7.71 4.57
C VAL A 37 -17.50 -8.94 4.88
N GLU A 38 -18.28 -9.41 3.91
CA GLU A 38 -19.13 -10.59 4.01
C GLU A 38 -18.34 -11.91 4.15
N ASP A 39 -17.04 -11.90 3.80
CA ASP A 39 -16.17 -13.08 3.96
C ASP A 39 -15.68 -13.23 5.42
N ILE A 40 -15.90 -12.22 6.28
CA ILE A 40 -15.58 -12.32 7.72
C ILE A 40 -16.57 -13.26 8.38
N PRO A 41 -16.10 -14.32 9.08
CA PRO A 41 -17.03 -15.26 9.75
C PRO A 41 -17.93 -14.55 10.77
N ASN A 42 -19.23 -14.82 10.73
CA ASN A 42 -20.22 -14.19 11.61
C ASN A 42 -19.93 -14.35 13.10
N GLN A 43 -19.19 -15.42 13.46
CA GLN A 43 -18.76 -15.67 14.85
C GLN A 43 -17.72 -14.65 15.36
N MET A 44 -17.16 -13.82 14.48
CA MET A 44 -16.11 -12.86 14.81
C MET A 44 -16.65 -11.48 15.19
N TYR A 45 -17.93 -11.19 14.95
CA TYR A 45 -18.51 -9.89 15.25
C TYR A 45 -19.98 -10.03 15.66
N GLU A 46 -20.44 -9.13 16.52
CA GLU A 46 -21.82 -9.06 16.98
C GLU A 46 -22.59 -7.93 16.29
N GLU A 47 -21.89 -6.85 15.93
CA GLU A 47 -22.45 -5.68 15.26
C GLU A 47 -22.02 -5.62 13.79
N LYS A 48 -22.83 -4.97 12.96
CA LYS A 48 -22.45 -4.70 11.56
C LYS A 48 -21.18 -3.84 11.50
N PRO A 49 -20.25 -4.14 10.58
CA PRO A 49 -19.07 -3.34 10.38
C PRO A 49 -19.42 -1.87 10.09
N LYS A 50 -18.62 -0.96 10.66
CA LYS A 50 -18.70 0.49 10.40
C LYS A 50 -17.57 0.88 9.45
N SER A 51 -17.88 1.70 8.45
CA SER A 51 -16.90 2.27 7.53
C SER A 51 -16.30 3.54 8.13
N ILE A 52 -14.99 3.74 7.93
CA ILE A 52 -14.30 5.00 8.15
C ILE A 52 -13.83 5.45 6.76
N ASP A 53 -14.44 6.52 6.27
CA ASP A 53 -14.23 6.96 4.88
C ASP A 53 -13.24 8.14 4.79
N GLU A 54 -12.83 8.74 5.93
CA GLU A 54 -11.86 9.84 5.95
C GLU A 54 -10.43 9.31 5.79
N ASN A 55 -9.69 9.90 4.85
CA ASN A 55 -8.28 9.61 4.61
C ASN A 55 -7.41 10.76 5.11
N TYR A 56 -6.74 10.53 6.24
CA TYR A 56 -5.81 11.48 6.87
C TYR A 56 -4.36 11.27 6.45
N ARG A 57 -4.04 10.13 5.86
CA ARG A 57 -2.66 9.73 5.57
C ARG A 57 -2.12 10.37 4.30
N ASN A 58 -2.85 10.18 3.22
CA ASN A 58 -2.40 10.56 1.89
C ASN A 58 -2.77 12.02 1.61
N ALA A 59 -1.94 12.70 0.84
CA ALA A 59 -2.28 14.00 0.29
C ALA A 59 -3.60 13.96 -0.50
N ARG A 60 -4.30 15.10 -0.57
CA ARG A 60 -5.61 15.22 -1.22
C ARG A 60 -5.60 14.67 -2.64
N GLN A 61 -4.65 15.08 -3.46
CA GLN A 61 -4.56 14.68 -4.87
C GLN A 61 -4.33 13.18 -5.03
N ILE A 62 -3.59 12.56 -4.10
CA ILE A 62 -3.39 11.11 -4.08
C ILE A 62 -4.70 10.40 -3.75
N THR A 63 -5.43 10.88 -2.74
CA THR A 63 -6.73 10.31 -2.34
C THR A 63 -7.76 10.41 -3.48
N GLU A 64 -7.84 11.55 -4.15
CA GLU A 64 -8.73 11.79 -5.31
C GLU A 64 -8.38 10.86 -6.48
N TYR A 65 -7.08 10.72 -6.78
CA TYR A 65 -6.60 9.78 -7.79
C TYR A 65 -6.98 8.34 -7.49
N VAL A 66 -6.71 7.89 -6.26
CA VAL A 66 -7.04 6.53 -5.81
C VAL A 66 -8.56 6.30 -5.84
N ASN A 67 -9.37 7.27 -5.44
CA ASN A 67 -10.83 7.19 -5.55
C ASN A 67 -11.26 6.93 -6.99
N SER A 68 -10.71 7.68 -7.95
CA SER A 68 -11.01 7.52 -9.37
C SER A 68 -10.54 6.17 -9.92
N ALA A 69 -9.30 5.77 -9.62
CA ALA A 69 -8.69 4.54 -10.15
C ALA A 69 -9.33 3.27 -9.58
N MET A 70 -9.86 3.33 -8.35
CA MET A 70 -10.38 2.18 -7.61
C MET A 70 -11.90 2.15 -7.46
N ASP A 71 -12.60 3.17 -7.96
CA ASP A 71 -14.04 3.36 -7.73
C ASP A 71 -14.37 3.37 -6.22
N MET A 72 -13.70 4.28 -5.49
CA MET A 72 -13.84 4.46 -4.06
C MET A 72 -14.38 5.85 -3.73
N LYS A 73 -14.75 6.08 -2.48
CA LYS A 73 -15.33 7.34 -2.00
C LYS A 73 -14.71 7.76 -0.66
N MET A 74 -13.38 7.79 -0.59
CA MET A 74 -12.71 8.32 0.59
C MET A 74 -12.79 9.86 0.60
N PHE A 75 -13.00 10.44 1.79
CA PHE A 75 -12.91 11.89 2.00
C PHE A 75 -11.45 12.28 2.25
N PRO A 76 -10.84 13.10 1.40
CA PRO A 76 -9.48 13.56 1.61
C PRO A 76 -9.44 14.60 2.73
N VAL A 77 -8.79 14.28 3.83
CA VAL A 77 -8.54 15.19 4.96
C VAL A 77 -7.08 15.65 4.98
N GLY A 78 -6.23 14.97 4.22
CA GLY A 78 -4.80 15.30 4.11
C GLY A 78 -4.52 16.66 3.47
N LEU A 79 -3.29 17.14 3.64
CA LEU A 79 -2.78 18.34 2.99
C LEU A 79 -2.66 18.15 1.47
N ASP A 80 -2.43 19.25 0.76
CA ASP A 80 -2.12 19.17 -0.68
C ASP A 80 -0.77 18.50 -0.93
N GLY A 81 -0.68 17.77 -2.03
CA GLY A 81 0.51 17.08 -2.48
C GLY A 81 0.56 16.97 -3.99
N ILE A 82 1.32 16.03 -4.50
CA ILE A 82 1.52 15.83 -5.94
C ILE A 82 1.03 14.43 -6.33
N GLN A 83 0.22 14.37 -7.40
CA GLN A 83 -0.05 13.15 -8.13
C GLN A 83 0.12 13.42 -9.64
N LYS A 84 0.98 12.64 -10.30
CA LYS A 84 1.23 12.73 -11.74
C LYS A 84 1.48 11.35 -12.33
N ASN A 85 0.86 11.07 -13.46
CA ASN A 85 1.25 9.91 -14.27
C ASN A 85 2.47 10.28 -15.12
N VAL A 86 3.51 9.47 -15.07
CA VAL A 86 4.76 9.66 -15.78
C VAL A 86 5.12 8.39 -16.57
N TYR A 87 5.89 8.55 -17.66
CA TYR A 87 6.32 7.42 -18.50
C TYR A 87 7.79 7.06 -18.27
N GLU A 88 8.49 7.88 -17.52
CA GLU A 88 9.91 7.70 -17.17
C GLU A 88 10.09 7.97 -15.69
N ILE A 89 11.23 7.54 -15.13
CA ILE A 89 11.55 7.88 -13.74
C ILE A 89 11.63 9.41 -13.62
N PRO A 90 10.74 10.03 -12.84
CA PRO A 90 10.69 11.47 -12.76
C PRO A 90 11.95 12.02 -12.09
N ASN A 91 12.41 13.17 -12.58
CA ASN A 91 13.44 13.93 -11.88
C ASN A 91 12.82 14.61 -10.66
N ILE A 92 12.91 13.95 -9.51
CA ILE A 92 12.41 14.45 -8.22
C ILE A 92 13.57 14.83 -7.32
N ILE A 93 13.39 15.90 -6.57
CA ILE A 93 14.36 16.28 -5.54
C ILE A 93 14.17 15.34 -4.35
N ILE A 94 15.23 14.66 -3.96
CA ILE A 94 15.27 13.80 -2.77
C ILE A 94 16.09 14.52 -1.70
N GLU A 95 15.44 14.85 -0.59
CA GLU A 95 16.14 15.42 0.58
C GLU A 95 16.75 14.29 1.42
N THR A 96 17.76 14.63 2.23
CA THR A 96 18.51 13.63 3.01
C THR A 96 17.64 12.82 3.98
N ASP A 97 16.52 13.39 4.43
CA ASP A 97 15.60 12.74 5.36
C ASP A 97 14.41 12.06 4.67
N ASP A 98 14.24 12.26 3.36
CA ASP A 98 13.13 11.66 2.62
C ASP A 98 13.27 10.13 2.58
N ARG A 99 12.15 9.45 2.80
CA ARG A 99 11.97 8.06 2.44
C ARG A 99 11.25 8.02 1.10
N VAL A 100 11.98 7.61 0.07
CA VAL A 100 11.47 7.56 -1.31
C VAL A 100 11.45 6.12 -1.78
N ALA A 101 10.34 5.69 -2.35
CA ALA A 101 10.20 4.33 -2.85
C ALA A 101 9.88 4.28 -4.34
N ILE A 102 10.44 3.29 -5.02
CA ILE A 102 9.98 2.79 -6.32
C ILE A 102 9.31 1.44 -6.04
N ILE A 103 7.99 1.40 -6.07
CA ILE A 103 7.23 0.19 -5.77
C ILE A 103 6.93 -0.54 -7.08
N VAL A 104 7.27 -1.83 -7.11
CA VAL A 104 7.20 -2.67 -8.31
C VAL A 104 6.49 -4.00 -8.01
N GLY A 105 5.94 -4.64 -9.03
CA GLY A 105 5.42 -6.01 -8.88
C GLY A 105 6.54 -6.99 -8.54
N LYS A 106 7.64 -6.95 -9.32
CA LYS A 106 8.86 -7.73 -9.12
C LYS A 106 10.07 -6.95 -9.60
N ILE A 107 11.23 -7.20 -9.01
CA ILE A 107 12.50 -6.66 -9.50
C ILE A 107 12.96 -7.52 -10.69
N THR A 108 13.18 -6.89 -11.84
CA THR A 108 13.65 -7.51 -13.07
C THR A 108 15.00 -6.92 -13.49
N ASN A 109 15.71 -7.59 -14.39
CA ASN A 109 16.97 -7.07 -14.93
C ASN A 109 16.73 -5.78 -15.71
N ASP A 110 15.64 -5.69 -16.49
CA ASP A 110 15.27 -4.49 -17.26
C ASP A 110 15.06 -3.29 -16.32
N LEU A 111 14.45 -3.52 -15.16
CA LEU A 111 14.30 -2.50 -14.12
C LEU A 111 15.67 -2.07 -13.56
N LYS A 112 16.56 -3.01 -13.31
CA LYS A 112 17.93 -2.70 -12.83
C LYS A 112 18.73 -1.91 -13.88
N GLU A 113 18.55 -2.21 -15.16
CA GLU A 113 19.16 -1.44 -16.25
C GLU A 113 18.57 -0.04 -16.36
N MET A 114 17.23 0.10 -16.24
CA MET A 114 16.55 1.40 -16.23
C MET A 114 17.03 2.30 -15.09
N LEU A 115 17.33 1.72 -13.94
CA LEU A 115 17.78 2.43 -12.74
C LEU A 115 19.30 2.60 -12.67
N HIS A 116 20.01 2.13 -13.69
CA HIS A 116 21.46 2.31 -13.76
C HIS A 116 21.82 3.81 -13.78
N GLY A 117 22.65 4.23 -12.85
CA GLY A 117 23.05 5.65 -12.68
C GLY A 117 22.26 6.42 -11.62
N TYR A 118 21.25 5.81 -11.00
CA TYR A 118 20.58 6.34 -9.80
C TYR A 118 21.15 5.71 -8.54
N ASP A 119 21.17 6.46 -7.44
CA ASP A 119 21.44 5.89 -6.12
C ASP A 119 20.23 5.10 -5.66
N VAL A 120 20.32 3.77 -5.70
CA VAL A 120 19.22 2.86 -5.39
C VAL A 120 19.60 1.85 -4.32
N ASN A 121 18.65 1.57 -3.45
CA ASN A 121 18.69 0.49 -2.50
C ASN A 121 17.65 -0.57 -2.89
N TYR A 122 18.07 -1.79 -3.13
CA TYR A 122 17.14 -2.90 -3.36
C TYR A 122 16.76 -3.53 -2.02
N TYR A 123 15.49 -3.38 -1.64
CA TYR A 123 14.99 -3.83 -0.35
C TYR A 123 15.16 -5.34 -0.12
N GLU A 124 15.00 -6.16 -1.17
CA GLU A 124 15.20 -7.61 -1.09
C GLU A 124 16.62 -8.00 -0.67
N GLU A 125 17.62 -7.18 -0.99
CA GLU A 125 19.03 -7.44 -0.70
C GLU A 125 19.42 -6.95 0.71
N THR A 126 18.82 -5.83 1.15
CA THR A 126 19.24 -5.16 2.39
C THR A 126 18.29 -5.35 3.56
N GLY A 127 17.00 -5.58 3.28
CA GLY A 127 15.93 -5.62 4.28
C GLY A 127 15.69 -4.29 5.01
N LYS A 128 16.22 -3.17 4.48
CA LYS A 128 16.20 -1.86 5.14
C LYS A 128 15.75 -0.76 4.19
N ILE A 129 15.13 0.28 4.74
CA ILE A 129 14.84 1.53 4.04
C ILE A 129 15.98 2.50 4.32
N ILE A 130 16.58 3.06 3.27
CA ILE A 130 17.66 4.04 3.35
C ILE A 130 17.08 5.40 2.97
N ARG A 131 17.34 6.42 3.78
CA ARG A 131 16.90 7.80 3.53
C ARG A 131 17.78 8.47 2.50
N GLY A 132 17.25 9.44 1.78
CA GLY A 132 17.99 10.23 0.80
C GLY A 132 18.29 9.55 -0.53
N ILE A 133 17.84 8.30 -0.72
CA ILE A 133 18.00 7.56 -1.98
C ILE A 133 16.71 6.83 -2.37
N PHE A 134 16.63 6.34 -3.60
CA PHE A 134 15.52 5.49 -4.02
C PHE A 134 15.57 4.11 -3.36
N ASN A 135 14.46 3.67 -2.78
CA ASN A 135 14.30 2.32 -2.29
C ASN A 135 13.40 1.54 -3.27
N VAL A 136 13.95 0.55 -3.95
CA VAL A 136 13.22 -0.33 -4.87
C VAL A 136 12.63 -1.47 -4.07
N ILE A 137 11.30 -1.54 -4.02
CA ILE A 137 10.59 -2.45 -3.10
C ILE A 137 9.51 -3.20 -3.87
N PRO A 138 9.58 -4.54 -3.90
CA PRO A 138 8.47 -5.35 -4.41
C PRO A 138 7.22 -5.19 -3.55
N ILE A 139 6.06 -5.24 -4.20
CA ILE A 139 4.74 -5.04 -3.56
C ILE A 139 4.51 -5.96 -2.35
N ALA A 140 5.07 -7.15 -2.37
CA ALA A 140 4.95 -8.10 -1.26
C ALA A 140 5.52 -7.58 0.07
N PHE A 141 6.44 -6.60 0.03
CA PHE A 141 7.12 -6.07 1.21
C PHE A 141 6.66 -4.67 1.63
N VAL A 142 5.78 -4.01 0.87
CA VAL A 142 5.43 -2.60 1.16
C VAL A 142 4.33 -2.42 2.20
N LYS A 143 3.63 -3.48 2.56
CA LYS A 143 2.51 -3.38 3.50
C LYS A 143 3.00 -2.92 4.88
N GLY A 144 2.38 -1.87 5.41
CA GLY A 144 2.79 -1.24 6.67
C GLY A 144 3.91 -0.20 6.54
N LEU A 145 4.52 -0.05 5.36
CA LEU A 145 5.50 1.02 5.11
C LEU A 145 4.78 2.28 4.60
N GLU A 146 5.44 3.42 4.76
CA GLU A 146 4.98 4.75 4.30
C GLU A 146 6.19 5.57 3.84
N PHE A 147 5.99 6.34 2.78
CA PHE A 147 7.04 7.12 2.13
C PHE A 147 6.54 8.52 1.80
N GLU A 148 7.42 9.51 1.90
CA GLU A 148 7.11 10.87 1.49
C GLU A 148 6.78 10.92 -0.01
N LYS A 149 7.57 10.20 -0.82
CA LYS A 149 7.44 10.16 -2.29
C LYS A 149 7.45 8.71 -2.76
N VAL A 150 6.54 8.38 -3.68
CA VAL A 150 6.44 7.03 -4.25
C VAL A 150 6.32 7.13 -5.76
N ILE A 151 7.08 6.30 -6.45
CA ILE A 151 6.91 5.98 -7.87
C ILE A 151 6.32 4.57 -7.94
N VAL A 152 5.20 4.39 -8.63
CA VAL A 152 4.58 3.08 -8.80
C VAL A 152 4.74 2.59 -10.23
N ILE A 153 5.48 1.50 -10.40
CA ILE A 153 5.56 0.81 -11.69
C ILE A 153 4.47 -0.27 -11.70
N GLN A 154 3.33 0.07 -12.30
CA GLN A 154 2.10 -0.74 -12.27
C GLN A 154 2.23 -2.10 -12.96
N HIS A 155 3.22 -2.27 -13.87
CA HIS A 155 3.36 -3.48 -14.65
C HIS A 155 3.40 -4.74 -13.77
N GLY A 156 2.51 -5.71 -14.09
CA GLY A 156 2.42 -6.98 -13.36
C GLY A 156 1.69 -6.93 -12.02
N MET A 157 1.14 -5.78 -11.61
CA MET A 157 0.36 -5.64 -10.38
C MET A 157 -1.12 -5.95 -10.59
N GLN A 158 -1.74 -6.63 -9.62
CA GLN A 158 -3.20 -6.74 -9.50
C GLN A 158 -3.80 -5.43 -8.96
N LYS A 159 -5.13 -5.27 -9.11
CA LYS A 159 -5.83 -4.05 -8.67
C LYS A 159 -5.59 -3.69 -7.19
N ASN A 160 -5.67 -4.66 -6.29
CA ASN A 160 -5.42 -4.42 -4.86
C ASN A 160 -3.94 -4.12 -4.57
N GLU A 161 -3.02 -4.74 -5.29
CA GLU A 161 -1.59 -4.46 -5.17
C GLU A 161 -1.28 -3.02 -5.59
N TYR A 162 -1.88 -2.57 -6.69
CA TYR A 162 -1.76 -1.19 -7.15
C TYR A 162 -2.33 -0.20 -6.13
N TYR A 163 -3.51 -0.50 -5.56
CA TYR A 163 -4.08 0.30 -4.47
C TYR A 163 -3.13 0.41 -3.28
N VAL A 164 -2.59 -0.73 -2.83
CA VAL A 164 -1.62 -0.74 -1.72
C VAL A 164 -0.40 0.10 -2.08
N ALA A 165 0.15 -0.04 -3.27
CA ALA A 165 1.32 0.72 -3.72
C ALA A 165 1.06 2.23 -3.70
N CYS A 166 -0.03 2.69 -4.32
CA CYS A 166 -0.38 4.12 -4.37
C CYS A 166 -0.60 4.72 -2.98
N THR A 167 -1.26 3.97 -2.09
CA THR A 167 -1.55 4.45 -0.72
C THR A 167 -0.35 4.44 0.21
N ARG A 168 0.83 4.04 -0.26
CA ARG A 168 2.09 4.19 0.50
C ARG A 168 2.67 5.60 0.43
N ALA A 169 2.25 6.40 -0.55
CA ALA A 169 2.69 7.78 -0.72
C ALA A 169 1.97 8.71 0.28
N ILE A 170 2.72 9.52 1.02
CA ILE A 170 2.16 10.53 1.92
C ILE A 170 1.95 11.84 1.16
N LYS A 171 2.98 12.33 0.43
CA LYS A 171 3.02 13.65 -0.20
C LYS A 171 2.99 13.62 -1.72
N GLU A 172 3.77 12.72 -2.33
CA GLU A 172 3.97 12.70 -3.78
C GLU A 172 3.82 11.29 -4.33
N LEU A 173 3.00 11.15 -5.38
CA LEU A 173 2.76 9.90 -6.12
C LEU A 173 3.00 10.12 -7.61
N TYR A 174 3.79 9.23 -8.21
CA TYR A 174 4.14 9.21 -9.63
C TYR A 174 3.86 7.86 -10.26
#